data_bcb532b357b78607d80e4df904795a1e
#
_entry.id   bcb532b357b78607d80e4df904795a1e
#
_cell.length_a   1.000
_cell.length_b   1.000
_cell.length_c   1.000
_cell.angle_alpha   90.00
_cell.angle_beta   90.00
_cell.angle_gamma   90.00
#
_symmetry.space_group_name_H-M   'P 1'
#
loop_
_entity.id
_entity.type
_entity.pdbx_description
1 polymer ?
#
loop_
_entity_poly.entity_id
_entity_poly.type
_entity_poly.pdbx_seq_one_letter_code
_entity_poly.pdbx_strand_id
1 'polypeptide(L)'
;MFPGDGTKALILAGGFAKRLGTIGELMPKAMIIEKGDTILNHLVNKIRAVNLEPIISTNKKFEKFFSGYQNVIVEDAMAEEQKLGAVSAIWNAIEKMKIEEDLMVVCADNYFSSSFEGFVSSYTGEPLVGIYYVGRNPEMKPEEMATVKFNGSENYPPPASSFFFTDFKEKVTPPLSSYVSTGAYIFPKRVFPVLREFCRSAKQDAPGFFIQHLMQRGERVRGYLFGGEWYDVSHKSYLQAFREARVVKNDDRYIVCDRPLGGNLVLSITILHAGKQTTGHSHPVGEVYFFIEGEGELETNGNRRRVREKDVATIAPNEFHRVYNTRDKDLVFISVFEKYGERG
;
A
#
# COMPACT_ATOMS: atom_id res chain seq x y z
N MET A 1 26.40 4.91 15.99
CA MET A 1 25.65 6.14 16.21
C MET A 1 24.58 6.16 15.13
N PHE A 2 23.35 5.91 15.48
CA PHE A 2 22.25 6.03 14.49
C PHE A 2 22.26 7.48 14.00
N PRO A 3 22.04 7.77 12.70
CA PRO A 3 21.81 9.14 12.22
C PRO A 3 20.39 9.56 12.67
N GLY A 4 20.15 9.65 13.96
CA GLY A 4 18.83 9.73 14.57
C GLY A 4 18.55 10.98 15.40
N ASP A 5 19.54 11.81 15.69
CA ASP A 5 19.27 13.11 16.29
C ASP A 5 18.91 14.08 15.16
N GLY A 6 17.64 14.05 14.73
CA GLY A 6 17.08 15.03 13.84
C GLY A 6 16.36 14.52 12.58
N THR A 7 16.32 13.24 12.25
CA THR A 7 15.54 12.77 11.08
C THR A 7 14.05 12.68 11.43
N LYS A 8 13.17 13.18 10.54
CA LYS A 8 11.72 12.98 10.59
C LYS A 8 11.28 11.88 9.65
N ALA A 9 10.10 11.33 9.85
CA ALA A 9 9.53 10.32 8.95
C ALA A 9 8.15 10.75 8.45
N LEU A 10 7.90 10.56 7.16
CA LEU A 10 6.63 10.87 6.48
C LEU A 10 6.12 9.63 5.74
N ILE A 11 4.88 9.26 6.00
CA ILE A 11 4.14 8.25 5.24
C ILE A 11 3.18 8.95 4.28
N LEU A 12 3.32 8.70 2.98
CA LEU A 12 2.44 9.24 1.94
C LEU A 12 1.26 8.31 1.70
N ALA A 13 0.09 8.66 2.21
CA ALA A 13 -1.15 7.88 2.13
C ALA A 13 -2.29 8.62 1.38
N GLY A 14 -1.96 9.68 0.64
CA GLY A 14 -2.94 10.51 -0.09
C GLY A 14 -3.33 10.01 -1.49
N GLY A 15 -2.92 8.80 -1.89
CA GLY A 15 -3.27 8.22 -3.19
C GLY A 15 -4.72 7.75 -3.27
N PHE A 16 -5.41 8.05 -4.39
CA PHE A 16 -6.83 7.70 -4.62
C PHE A 16 -7.06 6.26 -5.10
N ALA A 17 -6.04 5.42 -5.10
CA ALA A 17 -6.13 3.98 -5.36
C ALA A 17 -6.86 3.57 -6.66
N LYS A 18 -6.81 4.39 -7.74
CA LYS A 18 -7.54 4.14 -9.02
C LYS A 18 -7.33 2.75 -9.60
N ARG A 19 -6.12 2.16 -9.42
CA ARG A 19 -5.83 0.82 -9.93
C ARG A 19 -6.65 -0.28 -9.27
N LEU A 20 -7.22 -0.01 -8.10
CA LEU A 20 -8.09 -0.93 -7.37
C LEU A 20 -9.58 -0.78 -7.74
N GLY A 21 -9.92 0.17 -8.62
CA GLY A 21 -11.29 0.42 -9.03
C GLY A 21 -12.21 0.64 -7.83
N THR A 22 -13.33 -0.09 -7.78
CA THR A 22 -14.36 0.05 -6.74
C THR A 22 -13.82 -0.01 -5.31
N ILE A 23 -12.91 -0.93 -5.01
CA ILE A 23 -12.32 -1.03 -3.67
C ILE A 23 -11.52 0.24 -3.32
N GLY A 24 -10.78 0.78 -4.28
CA GLY A 24 -10.02 2.02 -4.12
C GLY A 24 -10.89 3.27 -3.94
N GLU A 25 -12.15 3.22 -4.33
CA GLU A 25 -13.12 4.29 -4.04
C GLU A 25 -13.62 4.26 -2.59
N LEU A 26 -13.64 3.08 -1.98
CA LEU A 26 -14.18 2.84 -0.65
C LEU A 26 -13.15 3.02 0.45
N MET A 27 -11.87 2.66 0.18
CA MET A 27 -10.80 2.70 1.18
C MET A 27 -9.45 3.03 0.55
N PRO A 28 -8.53 3.71 1.28
CA PRO A 28 -7.19 3.97 0.79
C PRO A 28 -6.34 2.68 0.81
N LYS A 29 -5.36 2.57 -0.10
CA LYS A 29 -4.42 1.43 -0.17
C LYS A 29 -3.72 1.15 1.17
N ALA A 30 -3.43 2.18 1.94
CA ALA A 30 -2.81 2.10 3.25
C ALA A 30 -3.59 1.23 4.26
N MET A 31 -4.90 1.07 4.06
CA MET A 31 -5.77 0.26 4.93
C MET A 31 -5.99 -1.17 4.43
N ILE A 32 -5.38 -1.56 3.32
CA ILE A 32 -5.41 -2.95 2.85
C ILE A 32 -4.71 -3.81 3.88
N ILE A 33 -5.35 -4.94 4.22
CA ILE A 33 -4.78 -5.93 5.13
C ILE A 33 -3.73 -6.77 4.41
N GLU A 34 -2.60 -6.96 5.08
CA GLU A 34 -1.49 -7.80 4.63
C GLU A 34 -0.86 -8.48 5.84
N LYS A 35 -0.69 -9.82 5.79
CA LYS A 35 -0.10 -10.59 6.89
C LYS A 35 -0.72 -10.26 8.26
N GLY A 36 -2.03 -10.09 8.28
CA GLY A 36 -2.82 -9.87 9.49
C GLY A 36 -2.85 -8.43 10.04
N ASP A 37 -2.29 -7.44 9.34
CA ASP A 37 -2.38 -6.02 9.72
C ASP A 37 -2.48 -5.11 8.49
N THR A 38 -2.87 -3.85 8.69
CA THR A 38 -2.91 -2.88 7.59
C THR A 38 -1.49 -2.52 7.12
N ILE A 39 -1.34 -2.19 5.85
CA ILE A 39 -0.08 -1.67 5.32
C ILE A 39 0.42 -0.50 6.15
N LEU A 40 -0.49 0.41 6.53
CA LEU A 40 -0.14 1.57 7.35
C LEU A 40 0.48 1.16 8.70
N ASN A 41 -0.14 0.19 9.40
CA ASN A 41 0.39 -0.27 10.68
C ASN A 41 1.75 -0.95 10.54
N HIS A 42 1.95 -1.75 9.47
CA HIS A 42 3.27 -2.32 9.19
C HIS A 42 4.34 -1.23 9.04
N LEU A 43 4.04 -0.15 8.29
CA LEU A 43 4.96 0.96 8.09
C LEU A 43 5.20 1.76 9.37
N VAL A 44 4.14 2.11 10.11
CA VAL A 44 4.22 2.82 11.40
C VAL A 44 5.11 2.05 12.37
N ASN A 45 4.89 0.74 12.52
CA ASN A 45 5.66 -0.11 13.43
C ASN A 45 7.15 -0.19 13.02
N LYS A 46 7.43 -0.31 11.71
CA LYS A 46 8.81 -0.35 11.20
C LYS A 46 9.55 0.98 11.36
N ILE A 47 8.86 2.10 11.21
CA ILE A 47 9.40 3.44 11.42
C ILE A 47 9.67 3.67 12.92
N ARG A 48 8.75 3.26 13.79
CA ARG A 48 8.94 3.34 15.25
C ARG A 48 10.08 2.44 15.74
N ALA A 49 10.28 1.28 15.11
CA ALA A 49 11.40 0.39 15.44
C ALA A 49 12.79 1.01 15.18
N VAL A 50 12.88 2.03 14.33
CA VAL A 50 14.11 2.82 14.11
C VAL A 50 14.10 4.16 14.87
N ASN A 51 13.29 4.27 15.94
CA ASN A 51 13.15 5.43 16.80
C ASN A 51 12.68 6.73 16.11
N LEU A 52 11.88 6.60 15.04
CA LEU A 52 11.24 7.72 14.38
C LEU A 52 9.73 7.68 14.62
N GLU A 53 9.11 8.84 14.83
CA GLU A 53 7.65 8.95 14.91
C GLU A 53 7.11 9.42 13.55
N PRO A 54 6.22 8.65 12.90
CA PRO A 54 5.77 8.99 11.57
C PRO A 54 4.74 10.14 11.56
N ILE A 55 4.89 11.02 10.60
CA ILE A 55 3.87 11.95 10.12
C ILE A 55 3.13 11.23 8.99
N ILE A 56 1.81 11.32 8.95
CA ILE A 56 1.00 10.67 7.89
C ILE A 56 0.35 11.77 7.05
N SER A 57 0.59 11.76 5.73
CA SER A 57 -0.11 12.64 4.79
C SER A 57 -1.21 11.86 4.08
N THR A 58 -2.45 12.34 4.17
CA THR A 58 -3.63 11.76 3.53
C THR A 58 -4.49 12.85 2.89
N ASN A 59 -5.62 12.48 2.28
CA ASN A 59 -6.57 13.41 1.69
C ASN A 59 -7.91 13.42 2.46
N LYS A 60 -8.73 14.44 2.20
CA LYS A 60 -10.03 14.65 2.85
C LYS A 60 -11.01 13.49 2.63
N LYS A 61 -11.00 12.88 1.44
CA LYS A 61 -11.85 11.73 1.12
C LYS A 61 -11.67 10.58 2.11
N PHE A 62 -10.42 10.32 2.50
CA PHE A 62 -10.05 9.18 3.35
C PHE A 62 -9.71 9.54 4.79
N GLU A 63 -9.82 10.81 5.19
CA GLU A 63 -9.46 11.31 6.52
C GLU A 63 -9.97 10.42 7.67
N LYS A 64 -11.22 9.94 7.57
CA LYS A 64 -11.85 9.11 8.60
C LYS A 64 -11.07 7.82 8.96
N PHE A 65 -10.33 7.26 8.00
CA PHE A 65 -9.54 6.04 8.22
C PHE A 65 -8.28 6.29 9.05
N PHE A 66 -7.89 7.54 9.23
CA PHE A 66 -6.67 7.93 9.93
C PHE A 66 -6.94 8.57 11.30
N SER A 67 -8.20 8.58 11.77
CA SER A 67 -8.59 9.23 13.03
C SER A 67 -7.93 8.63 14.28
N GLY A 68 -7.46 7.37 14.22
CA GLY A 68 -6.73 6.72 15.31
C GLY A 68 -5.22 7.00 15.35
N TYR A 69 -4.70 7.78 14.40
CA TYR A 69 -3.26 8.08 14.30
C TYR A 69 -2.97 9.52 14.72
N GLN A 70 -1.76 9.71 15.24
CA GLN A 70 -1.24 11.05 15.56
C GLN A 70 -0.51 11.65 14.37
N ASN A 71 -0.28 12.97 14.37
CA ASN A 71 0.49 13.69 13.36
C ASN A 71 -0.04 13.49 11.92
N VAL A 72 -1.34 13.55 11.72
CA VAL A 72 -1.97 13.40 10.39
C VAL A 72 -2.11 14.76 9.73
N ILE A 73 -1.59 14.88 8.51
CA ILE A 73 -1.79 16.02 7.60
C ILE A 73 -2.86 15.63 6.59
N VAL A 74 -3.93 16.41 6.54
CA VAL A 74 -5.01 16.20 5.58
C VAL A 74 -4.90 17.25 4.46
N GLU A 75 -4.83 16.75 3.21
CA GLU A 75 -4.95 17.57 1.99
C GLU A 75 -6.44 17.79 1.69
N ASP A 76 -6.80 19.00 1.26
CA ASP A 76 -8.16 19.33 0.90
C ASP A 76 -8.49 18.82 -0.51
N ALA A 77 -8.43 17.48 -0.69
CA ALA A 77 -8.69 16.80 -1.93
C ALA A 77 -9.75 15.71 -1.72
N MET A 78 -10.84 15.82 -2.49
CA MET A 78 -11.95 14.86 -2.52
C MET A 78 -11.93 13.97 -3.77
N ALA A 79 -11.14 14.35 -4.78
CA ALA A 79 -11.00 13.64 -6.04
C ALA A 79 -9.54 13.68 -6.53
N GLU A 80 -9.19 12.76 -7.41
CA GLU A 80 -7.83 12.58 -7.94
C GLU A 80 -7.28 13.85 -8.58
N GLU A 81 -8.13 14.61 -9.27
CA GLU A 81 -7.76 15.83 -9.99
C GLU A 81 -7.38 16.98 -9.04
N GLN A 82 -7.76 16.86 -7.78
CA GLN A 82 -7.51 17.86 -6.73
C GLN A 82 -6.28 17.55 -5.89
N LYS A 83 -5.71 16.33 -6.02
CA LYS A 83 -4.56 15.92 -5.21
C LYS A 83 -3.34 16.80 -5.50
N LEU A 84 -2.55 17.04 -4.47
CA LEU A 84 -1.28 17.75 -4.60
C LEU A 84 -0.27 16.99 -5.47
N GLY A 85 -0.33 15.66 -5.42
CA GLY A 85 0.70 14.79 -5.93
C GLY A 85 1.75 14.43 -4.88
N ALA A 86 2.45 13.31 -5.06
CA ALA A 86 3.32 12.76 -4.03
C ALA A 86 4.49 13.71 -3.69
N VAL A 87 5.11 14.33 -4.68
CA VAL A 87 6.23 15.29 -4.46
C VAL A 87 5.75 16.55 -3.76
N SER A 88 4.61 17.11 -4.18
CA SER A 88 4.05 18.29 -3.54
C SER A 88 3.49 17.99 -2.15
N ALA A 89 3.02 16.76 -1.89
CA ALA A 89 2.63 16.32 -0.55
C ALA A 89 3.83 16.26 0.41
N ILE A 90 5.01 15.86 -0.07
CA ILE A 90 6.27 15.94 0.72
C ILE A 90 6.54 17.40 1.09
N TRP A 91 6.48 18.32 0.10
CA TRP A 91 6.73 19.73 0.36
C TRP A 91 5.68 20.33 1.33
N ASN A 92 4.41 20.02 1.15
CA ASN A 92 3.33 20.45 2.05
C ASN A 92 3.55 19.96 3.49
N ALA A 93 4.05 18.73 3.66
CA ALA A 93 4.38 18.21 4.99
C ALA A 93 5.56 18.98 5.62
N ILE A 94 6.61 19.26 4.85
CA ILE A 94 7.76 20.05 5.31
C ILE A 94 7.30 21.44 5.79
N GLU A 95 6.44 22.14 5.02
CA GLU A 95 5.94 23.47 5.39
C GLU A 95 5.01 23.42 6.62
N LYS A 96 4.01 22.53 6.61
CA LYS A 96 3.02 22.45 7.70
C LYS A 96 3.62 22.04 9.04
N MET A 97 4.55 21.09 9.02
CA MET A 97 5.18 20.56 10.23
C MET A 97 6.49 21.28 10.56
N LYS A 98 6.89 22.28 9.76
CA LYS A 98 8.14 23.06 9.92
C LYS A 98 9.36 22.14 10.07
N ILE A 99 9.49 21.17 9.14
CA ILE A 99 10.56 20.19 9.18
C ILE A 99 11.86 20.85 8.74
N GLU A 100 12.83 20.91 9.65
CA GLU A 100 14.16 21.46 9.42
C GLU A 100 15.27 20.38 9.47
N GLU A 101 14.87 19.14 9.59
CA GLU A 101 15.72 17.96 9.67
C GLU A 101 15.65 17.14 8.35
N ASP A 102 16.55 16.17 8.21
CA ASP A 102 16.48 15.19 7.12
C ASP A 102 15.15 14.41 7.19
N LEU A 103 14.62 14.01 6.06
CA LEU A 103 13.28 13.44 5.97
C LEU A 103 13.28 12.05 5.32
N MET A 104 12.93 11.04 6.08
CA MET A 104 12.56 9.73 5.55
C MET A 104 11.12 9.80 5.00
N VAL A 105 10.91 9.31 3.78
CA VAL A 105 9.59 9.26 3.12
C VAL A 105 9.29 7.84 2.70
N VAL A 106 8.08 7.34 2.99
CA VAL A 106 7.62 6.01 2.57
C VAL A 106 6.22 6.11 1.97
N CYS A 107 6.03 5.52 0.80
CA CYS A 107 4.71 5.44 0.15
C CYS A 107 3.87 4.34 0.79
N ALA A 108 2.63 4.67 1.20
CA ALA A 108 1.74 3.81 1.98
C ALA A 108 1.02 2.71 1.16
N ASP A 109 1.44 2.48 -0.06
CA ASP A 109 0.96 1.37 -0.89
C ASP A 109 1.98 0.23 -1.03
N ASN A 110 3.04 0.25 -0.21
CA ASN A 110 4.13 -0.71 -0.27
C ASN A 110 4.21 -1.56 1.00
N TYR A 111 4.26 -2.87 0.83
CA TYR A 111 4.59 -3.80 1.89
C TYR A 111 6.08 -4.13 1.88
N PHE A 112 6.68 -4.19 3.06
CA PHE A 112 8.05 -4.64 3.30
C PHE A 112 8.05 -5.71 4.38
N SER A 113 8.64 -6.88 4.15
CA SER A 113 8.85 -7.85 5.24
C SER A 113 10.06 -7.50 6.09
N SER A 114 11.10 -6.92 5.49
CA SER A 114 12.33 -6.50 6.19
C SER A 114 12.13 -5.26 7.08
N SER A 115 13.03 -5.08 8.08
CA SER A 115 13.10 -3.87 8.90
C SER A 115 13.70 -2.69 8.11
N PHE A 116 13.52 -1.46 8.62
CA PHE A 116 14.16 -0.27 8.08
C PHE A 116 15.53 0.05 8.70
N GLU A 117 16.01 -0.75 9.65
CA GLU A 117 17.30 -0.52 10.33
C GLU A 117 18.48 -0.41 9.36
N GLY A 118 18.62 -1.39 8.44
CA GLY A 118 19.69 -1.37 7.44
C GLY A 118 19.58 -0.20 6.48
N PHE A 119 18.34 0.18 6.11
CA PHE A 119 18.08 1.32 5.25
C PHE A 119 18.52 2.64 5.92
N VAL A 120 18.07 2.87 7.15
CA VAL A 120 18.42 4.09 7.91
C VAL A 120 19.92 4.11 8.23
N SER A 121 20.52 2.97 8.61
CA SER A 121 21.97 2.89 8.91
C SER A 121 22.87 3.11 7.68
N SER A 122 22.33 2.90 6.47
CA SER A 122 23.05 3.16 5.20
C SER A 122 23.04 4.62 4.77
N TYR A 123 22.28 5.46 5.49
CA TYR A 123 22.19 6.89 5.20
C TYR A 123 23.45 7.63 5.69
N THR A 124 24.07 8.37 4.82
CA THR A 124 25.34 9.09 5.06
C THR A 124 25.28 10.56 4.61
N GLY A 125 24.04 11.10 4.46
CA GLY A 125 23.82 12.51 4.11
C GLY A 125 23.54 12.76 2.62
N GLU A 126 23.68 11.76 1.74
CA GLU A 126 23.23 11.86 0.36
C GLU A 126 21.76 11.38 0.23
N PRO A 127 20.99 11.87 -0.76
CA PRO A 127 19.69 11.27 -1.04
C PRO A 127 19.78 9.75 -1.16
N LEU A 128 18.98 9.03 -0.37
CA LEU A 128 18.97 7.56 -0.33
C LEU A 128 17.63 7.03 -0.84
N VAL A 129 17.69 6.04 -1.72
CA VAL A 129 16.52 5.38 -2.30
C VAL A 129 16.54 3.90 -1.96
N GLY A 130 15.46 3.40 -1.37
CA GLY A 130 15.24 1.97 -1.21
C GLY A 130 14.94 1.32 -2.56
N ILE A 131 15.63 0.26 -2.89
CA ILE A 131 15.41 -0.49 -4.13
C ILE A 131 15.15 -1.97 -3.84
N TYR A 132 14.59 -2.65 -4.82
CA TYR A 132 14.31 -4.09 -4.78
C TYR A 132 14.62 -4.75 -6.12
N TYR A 133 15.08 -6.01 -6.08
CA TYR A 133 15.36 -6.80 -7.28
C TYR A 133 14.13 -7.62 -7.69
N VAL A 134 13.51 -7.29 -8.82
CA VAL A 134 12.28 -7.93 -9.31
C VAL A 134 12.52 -9.01 -10.36
N GLY A 135 13.76 -9.22 -10.80
CA GLY A 135 14.09 -10.14 -11.90
C GLY A 135 13.75 -11.63 -11.66
N ARG A 136 13.32 -11.99 -10.45
CA ARG A 136 12.85 -13.35 -10.11
C ARG A 136 11.33 -13.45 -10.01
N ASN A 137 10.61 -12.35 -10.14
CA ASN A 137 9.15 -12.32 -10.06
C ASN A 137 8.56 -11.95 -11.42
N PRO A 138 7.99 -12.92 -12.17
CA PRO A 138 7.43 -12.68 -13.51
C PRO A 138 6.17 -11.79 -13.50
N GLU A 139 5.51 -11.60 -12.34
CA GLU A 139 4.33 -10.75 -12.21
C GLU A 139 4.70 -9.27 -12.05
N MET A 140 5.95 -8.97 -11.69
CA MET A 140 6.43 -7.60 -11.58
C MET A 140 6.98 -7.09 -12.91
N LYS A 141 6.52 -5.91 -13.32
CA LYS A 141 6.87 -5.26 -14.58
C LYS A 141 7.75 -4.04 -14.30
N PRO A 142 9.07 -4.15 -14.43
CA PRO A 142 9.99 -3.03 -14.19
C PRO A 142 9.66 -1.79 -15.01
N GLU A 143 9.12 -1.95 -16.23
CA GLU A 143 8.71 -0.84 -17.11
C GLU A 143 7.57 0.03 -16.55
N GLU A 144 6.81 -0.48 -15.59
CA GLU A 144 5.76 0.28 -14.90
C GLU A 144 6.28 1.00 -13.64
N MET A 145 7.55 0.81 -13.29
CA MET A 145 8.20 1.29 -12.08
C MET A 145 9.38 2.21 -12.40
N ALA A 146 9.89 2.89 -11.38
CA ALA A 146 11.18 3.55 -11.51
C ALA A 146 12.31 2.51 -11.46
N THR A 147 13.16 2.50 -12.47
CA THR A 147 14.30 1.58 -12.58
C THR A 147 15.62 2.31 -12.40
N VAL A 148 16.62 1.61 -11.89
CA VAL A 148 17.93 2.19 -11.54
C VAL A 148 19.07 1.46 -12.22
N LYS A 149 20.20 2.17 -12.46
CA LYS A 149 21.45 1.60 -12.91
C LYS A 149 22.58 2.01 -11.96
N PHE A 150 23.47 1.08 -11.69
CA PHE A 150 24.69 1.27 -10.89
C PHE A 150 25.76 0.27 -11.35
N ASN A 151 27.00 0.44 -10.93
CA ASN A 151 28.08 -0.48 -11.32
C ASN A 151 27.79 -1.88 -10.74
N GLY A 152 27.63 -2.87 -11.62
CA GLY A 152 27.26 -4.23 -11.27
C GLY A 152 25.74 -4.50 -11.19
N SER A 153 24.91 -3.58 -11.69
CA SER A 153 23.44 -3.75 -11.74
C SER A 153 22.94 -4.85 -12.69
N GLU A 154 23.82 -5.39 -13.53
CA GLU A 154 23.58 -6.57 -14.36
C GLU A 154 23.63 -7.89 -13.57
N ASN A 155 24.19 -7.86 -12.34
CA ASN A 155 24.38 -9.03 -11.49
C ASN A 155 23.36 -9.08 -10.34
N TYR A 156 23.06 -10.30 -9.88
CA TYR A 156 22.35 -10.54 -8.64
C TYR A 156 23.00 -11.71 -7.87
N PRO A 157 23.35 -11.56 -6.58
CA PRO A 157 23.28 -10.32 -5.80
C PRO A 157 24.31 -9.28 -6.28
N PRO A 158 24.04 -7.97 -6.03
CA PRO A 158 25.02 -6.93 -6.31
C PRO A 158 26.19 -7.04 -5.33
N PRO A 159 27.36 -6.45 -5.66
CA PRO A 159 28.58 -6.57 -4.85
C PRO A 159 28.47 -5.90 -3.47
N ALA A 160 27.50 -5.04 -3.25
CA ALA A 160 27.25 -4.36 -1.99
C ALA A 160 25.75 -4.15 -1.76
N SER A 161 25.34 -3.98 -0.50
CA SER A 161 23.95 -3.66 -0.14
C SER A 161 23.58 -2.18 -0.35
N SER A 162 24.57 -1.29 -0.50
CA SER A 162 24.36 0.11 -0.87
C SER A 162 25.42 0.58 -1.87
N PHE A 163 25.01 1.42 -2.82
CA PHE A 163 25.84 1.89 -3.95
C PHE A 163 25.28 3.21 -4.47
N PHE A 164 26.10 3.92 -5.29
CA PHE A 164 25.65 5.12 -6.00
C PHE A 164 25.02 4.76 -7.34
N PHE A 165 23.94 5.45 -7.68
CA PHE A 165 23.32 5.32 -8.99
C PHE A 165 24.19 5.97 -10.07
N THR A 166 24.24 5.33 -11.22
CA THR A 166 24.77 5.89 -12.47
C THR A 166 23.65 6.42 -13.36
N ASP A 167 22.45 5.87 -13.24
CA ASP A 167 21.23 6.36 -13.89
C ASP A 167 19.98 5.96 -13.09
N PHE A 168 18.89 6.73 -13.25
CA PHE A 168 17.59 6.50 -12.64
C PHE A 168 16.52 7.00 -13.60
N LYS A 169 15.53 6.15 -13.92
CA LYS A 169 14.42 6.52 -14.82
C LYS A 169 13.09 6.06 -14.25
N GLU A 170 12.13 6.98 -14.26
CA GLU A 170 10.75 6.71 -13.91
C GLU A 170 10.00 6.17 -15.15
N LYS A 171 9.48 4.92 -15.06
CA LYS A 171 8.59 4.30 -16.07
C LYS A 171 9.13 4.36 -17.50
N VAL A 172 10.30 3.81 -17.73
CA VAL A 172 10.97 3.80 -19.05
C VAL A 172 10.90 2.41 -19.68
N THR A 173 10.73 2.36 -21.01
CA THR A 173 10.78 1.14 -21.81
C THR A 173 11.86 1.27 -22.89
N PRO A 174 12.86 0.38 -22.95
CA PRO A 174 13.12 -0.73 -22.01
C PRO A 174 13.55 -0.21 -20.63
N PRO A 175 13.33 -0.99 -19.55
CA PRO A 175 13.79 -0.62 -18.21
C PRO A 175 15.32 -0.61 -18.14
N LEU A 176 15.90 0.22 -17.25
CA LEU A 176 17.36 0.32 -17.09
C LEU A 176 17.98 -0.99 -16.56
N SER A 177 17.24 -1.68 -15.69
CA SER A 177 17.64 -2.96 -15.08
C SER A 177 16.44 -3.61 -14.40
N SER A 178 16.66 -4.76 -13.74
CA SER A 178 15.67 -5.42 -12.87
C SER A 178 15.65 -4.88 -11.43
N TYR A 179 16.33 -3.77 -11.14
CA TYR A 179 16.25 -3.11 -9.84
C TYR A 179 15.31 -1.93 -9.91
N VAL A 180 14.31 -1.91 -9.02
CA VAL A 180 13.25 -0.91 -9.00
C VAL A 180 13.23 -0.14 -7.69
N SER A 181 12.75 1.11 -7.71
CA SER A 181 12.50 1.90 -6.51
C SER A 181 11.30 1.37 -5.76
N THR A 182 11.43 1.24 -4.43
CA THR A 182 10.41 0.69 -3.53
C THR A 182 9.46 1.74 -2.96
N GLY A 183 9.60 3.02 -3.32
CA GLY A 183 8.83 4.08 -2.67
C GLY A 183 9.32 4.45 -1.26
N ALA A 184 10.52 4.03 -0.86
CA ALA A 184 11.19 4.46 0.37
C ALA A 184 12.40 5.35 0.03
N TYR A 185 12.45 6.53 0.67
CA TYR A 185 13.47 7.56 0.41
C TYR A 185 13.97 8.16 1.71
N ILE A 186 15.22 8.68 1.73
CA ILE A 186 15.68 9.66 2.74
C ILE A 186 16.23 10.86 1.98
N PHE A 187 15.66 12.03 2.24
CA PHE A 187 16.06 13.30 1.66
C PHE A 187 16.80 14.14 2.70
N PRO A 188 18.07 14.51 2.47
CA PRO A 188 18.77 15.48 3.31
C PRO A 188 18.12 16.85 3.19
N LYS A 189 18.00 17.60 4.29
CA LYS A 189 17.37 18.94 4.31
C LYS A 189 17.96 19.90 3.26
N ARG A 190 19.24 19.72 2.90
CA ARG A 190 19.89 20.57 1.89
C ARG A 190 19.25 20.50 0.51
N VAL A 191 18.45 19.44 0.19
CA VAL A 191 17.72 19.35 -1.09
C VAL A 191 16.31 19.95 -1.01
N PHE A 192 15.82 20.40 0.14
CA PHE A 192 14.48 20.99 0.28
C PHE A 192 14.27 22.25 -0.58
N PRO A 193 15.26 23.16 -0.73
CA PRO A 193 15.11 24.26 -1.69
C PRO A 193 14.89 23.79 -3.13
N VAL A 194 15.60 22.71 -3.55
CA VAL A 194 15.43 22.10 -4.87
C VAL A 194 14.06 21.43 -5.00
N LEU A 195 13.59 20.76 -3.95
CA LEU A 195 12.25 20.16 -3.90
C LEU A 195 11.16 21.23 -4.09
N ARG A 196 11.28 22.36 -3.37
CA ARG A 196 10.37 23.50 -3.50
C ARG A 196 10.32 24.05 -4.93
N GLU A 197 11.49 24.21 -5.56
CA GLU A 197 11.61 24.68 -6.95
C GLU A 197 10.93 23.67 -7.90
N PHE A 198 11.21 22.38 -7.72
CA PHE A 198 10.64 21.29 -8.50
C PHE A 198 9.10 21.29 -8.43
N CYS A 199 8.50 21.41 -7.24
CA CYS A 199 7.05 21.46 -7.05
C CYS A 199 6.37 22.63 -7.80
N ARG A 200 7.09 23.74 -8.03
CA ARG A 200 6.56 24.90 -8.76
C ARG A 200 6.60 24.73 -10.28
N SER A 201 7.53 23.96 -10.78
CA SER A 201 7.81 23.85 -12.22
C SER A 201 7.35 22.52 -12.84
N ALA A 202 7.27 21.43 -12.06
CA ALA A 202 6.99 20.10 -12.57
C ALA A 202 5.50 19.75 -12.54
N LYS A 203 5.01 19.19 -13.66
CA LYS A 203 3.70 18.55 -13.76
C LYS A 203 3.73 17.07 -13.36
N GLN A 204 4.92 16.55 -13.01
CA GLN A 204 5.18 15.14 -12.77
C GLN A 204 5.10 14.84 -11.27
N ASP A 205 4.33 13.84 -10.90
CA ASP A 205 3.84 13.59 -9.56
C ASP A 205 4.65 12.54 -8.77
N ALA A 206 5.27 11.56 -9.45
CA ALA A 206 5.95 10.48 -8.74
C ALA A 206 7.30 10.95 -8.15
N PRO A 207 7.67 10.50 -6.91
CA PRO A 207 8.94 10.87 -6.28
C PRO A 207 10.18 10.53 -7.11
N GLY A 208 10.09 9.51 -7.98
CA GLY A 208 11.17 9.15 -8.88
C GLY A 208 11.55 10.25 -9.85
N PHE A 209 10.62 11.10 -10.30
CA PHE A 209 10.97 12.26 -11.13
C PHE A 209 11.80 13.30 -10.37
N PHE A 210 11.56 13.45 -9.07
CA PHE A 210 12.41 14.30 -8.25
C PHE A 210 13.82 13.71 -8.08
N ILE A 211 13.96 12.39 -7.93
CA ILE A 211 15.27 11.72 -7.92
C ILE A 211 16.02 11.96 -9.23
N GLN A 212 15.35 11.80 -10.39
CA GLN A 212 15.94 12.12 -11.69
C GLN A 212 16.43 13.58 -11.77
N HIS A 213 15.61 14.51 -11.29
CA HIS A 213 15.94 15.92 -11.27
C HIS A 213 17.16 16.21 -10.39
N LEU A 214 17.27 15.60 -9.20
CA LEU A 214 18.44 15.72 -8.34
C LEU A 214 19.72 15.23 -9.04
N MET A 215 19.66 14.07 -9.71
CA MET A 215 20.80 13.53 -10.47
C MET A 215 21.20 14.43 -11.64
N GLN A 216 20.24 15.01 -12.36
CA GLN A 216 20.48 15.97 -13.44
C GLN A 216 21.17 17.26 -12.95
N ARG A 217 20.95 17.63 -11.69
CA ARG A 217 21.63 18.76 -11.01
C ARG A 217 22.97 18.40 -10.40
N GLY A 218 23.44 17.16 -10.61
CA GLY A 218 24.74 16.69 -10.14
C GLY A 218 24.72 16.12 -8.70
N GLU A 219 23.54 15.97 -8.09
CA GLU A 219 23.45 15.27 -6.80
C GLU A 219 23.79 13.79 -6.96
N ARG A 220 24.63 13.30 -6.06
CA ARG A 220 24.93 11.88 -5.96
C ARG A 220 23.82 11.20 -5.18
N VAL A 221 23.13 10.25 -5.80
CA VAL A 221 22.03 9.49 -5.15
C VAL A 221 22.52 8.08 -4.83
N ARG A 222 22.28 7.66 -3.60
CA ARG A 222 22.62 6.32 -3.11
C ARG A 222 21.41 5.39 -3.16
N GLY A 223 21.60 4.13 -3.54
CA GLY A 223 20.64 3.05 -3.43
C GLY A 223 20.91 2.16 -2.23
N TYR A 224 19.87 1.64 -1.60
CA TYR A 224 19.91 0.57 -0.61
C TYR A 224 19.04 -0.60 -1.08
N LEU A 225 19.60 -1.80 -1.17
CA LEU A 225 18.87 -3.00 -1.59
C LEU A 225 18.15 -3.62 -0.40
N PHE A 226 16.82 -3.59 -0.44
CA PHE A 226 16.00 -4.33 0.51
C PHE A 226 16.05 -5.83 0.25
N GLY A 227 16.19 -6.60 1.31
CA GLY A 227 15.99 -8.05 1.31
C GLY A 227 14.54 -8.42 1.63
N GLY A 228 14.28 -9.75 1.68
CA GLY A 228 12.96 -10.29 2.00
C GLY A 228 11.92 -10.06 0.92
N GLU A 229 10.65 -9.86 1.31
CA GLU A 229 9.54 -9.59 0.40
C GLU A 229 9.26 -8.09 0.34
N TRP A 230 9.01 -7.59 -0.86
CA TRP A 230 8.49 -6.26 -1.12
C TRP A 230 7.56 -6.29 -2.33
N TYR A 231 6.47 -5.54 -2.26
CA TYR A 231 5.56 -5.29 -3.39
C TYR A 231 4.63 -4.09 -3.13
N ASP A 232 4.17 -3.48 -4.22
CA ASP A 232 3.03 -2.55 -4.23
C ASP A 232 1.74 -3.36 -4.09
N VAL A 233 0.94 -3.08 -3.07
CA VAL A 233 -0.30 -3.84 -2.78
C VAL A 233 -1.36 -3.73 -3.86
N SER A 234 -1.30 -2.77 -4.78
CA SER A 234 -2.20 -2.71 -5.93
C SER A 234 -2.01 -3.85 -6.91
N HIS A 235 -0.92 -4.62 -6.84
CA HIS A 235 -0.68 -5.79 -7.68
C HIS A 235 -1.27 -7.09 -7.11
N LYS A 236 -1.93 -7.07 -5.95
CA LYS A 236 -2.60 -8.26 -5.42
C LYS A 236 -3.69 -8.74 -6.37
N SER A 237 -3.56 -9.97 -6.83
CA SER A 237 -4.44 -10.57 -7.86
C SER A 237 -5.91 -10.56 -7.47
N TYR A 238 -6.25 -10.83 -6.19
CA TYR A 238 -7.64 -10.81 -5.74
C TYR A 238 -8.25 -9.39 -5.78
N LEU A 239 -7.46 -8.33 -5.48
CA LEU A 239 -7.96 -6.95 -5.58
C LEU A 239 -8.22 -6.56 -7.04
N GLN A 240 -7.37 -7.01 -7.97
CA GLN A 240 -7.58 -6.80 -9.40
C GLN A 240 -8.85 -7.49 -9.92
N ALA A 241 -9.21 -8.66 -9.35
CA ALA A 241 -10.43 -9.35 -9.69
C ALA A 241 -11.70 -8.54 -9.38
N PHE A 242 -11.65 -7.59 -8.44
CA PHE A 242 -12.79 -6.75 -8.04
C PHE A 242 -12.74 -5.31 -8.58
N ARG A 243 -11.85 -5.00 -9.52
CA ARG A 243 -11.68 -3.65 -10.06
C ARG A 243 -12.97 -3.02 -10.59
N GLU A 244 -13.82 -3.83 -11.25
CA GLU A 244 -15.10 -3.42 -11.85
C GLU A 244 -16.31 -3.98 -11.08
N ALA A 245 -16.15 -4.34 -9.83
CA ALA A 245 -17.22 -4.86 -9.01
C ALA A 245 -18.24 -3.77 -8.64
N ARG A 246 -19.49 -4.17 -8.43
CA ARG A 246 -20.53 -3.29 -7.91
C ARG A 246 -20.53 -3.34 -6.38
N VAL A 247 -20.60 -2.19 -5.70
CA VAL A 247 -20.84 -2.14 -4.26
C VAL A 247 -22.25 -2.57 -3.97
N VAL A 248 -22.42 -3.65 -3.21
CA VAL A 248 -23.71 -4.17 -2.76
C VAL A 248 -24.03 -3.65 -1.38
N LYS A 249 -23.01 -3.50 -0.53
CA LYS A 249 -23.14 -3.02 0.82
C LYS A 249 -21.89 -2.27 1.28
N ASN A 250 -22.10 -1.18 2.02
CA ASN A 250 -21.05 -0.43 2.67
C ASN A 250 -21.64 0.25 3.92
N ASP A 251 -21.50 -0.37 5.08
CA ASP A 251 -21.95 0.17 6.37
C ASP A 251 -20.82 0.09 7.41
N ASP A 252 -21.12 0.40 8.68
CA ASP A 252 -20.16 0.38 9.80
C ASP A 252 -19.68 -1.02 10.18
N ARG A 253 -20.29 -2.07 9.63
CA ARG A 253 -19.98 -3.46 9.92
C ARG A 253 -19.12 -4.11 8.85
N TYR A 254 -19.44 -3.90 7.56
CA TYR A 254 -18.74 -4.54 6.46
C TYR A 254 -19.02 -3.91 5.09
N ILE A 255 -18.10 -4.15 4.18
CA ILE A 255 -18.19 -3.81 2.76
C ILE A 255 -18.43 -5.10 1.98
N VAL A 256 -19.35 -5.09 1.01
CA VAL A 256 -19.55 -6.18 0.04
C VAL A 256 -19.50 -5.61 -1.37
N CYS A 257 -18.68 -6.22 -2.22
CA CYS A 257 -18.61 -5.90 -3.63
C CYS A 257 -18.82 -7.18 -4.46
N ASP A 258 -19.77 -7.14 -5.40
CA ASP A 258 -20.10 -8.26 -6.28
C ASP A 258 -19.60 -8.02 -7.71
N ARG A 259 -19.01 -9.05 -8.32
CA ARG A 259 -18.64 -9.09 -9.73
C ARG A 259 -19.32 -10.27 -10.41
N PRO A 260 -20.20 -10.04 -11.41
CA PRO A 260 -20.71 -11.10 -12.27
C PRO A 260 -19.56 -11.75 -13.07
N LEU A 261 -19.51 -13.08 -13.08
CA LEU A 261 -18.49 -13.85 -13.84
C LEU A 261 -18.97 -14.34 -15.21
N GLY A 262 -20.26 -14.11 -15.53
CA GLY A 262 -20.93 -14.71 -16.69
C GLY A 262 -21.83 -15.88 -16.28
N GLY A 263 -22.84 -16.21 -17.11
CA GLY A 263 -23.92 -17.11 -16.71
C GLY A 263 -24.62 -16.58 -15.46
N ASN A 264 -24.82 -17.46 -14.47
CA ASN A 264 -25.44 -17.10 -13.21
C ASN A 264 -24.44 -16.94 -12.05
N LEU A 265 -23.12 -17.05 -12.29
CA LEU A 265 -22.12 -17.00 -11.23
C LEU A 265 -21.78 -15.57 -10.81
N VAL A 266 -21.66 -15.38 -9.51
CA VAL A 266 -21.22 -14.13 -8.88
C VAL A 266 -19.99 -14.42 -8.02
N LEU A 267 -18.97 -13.60 -8.18
CA LEU A 267 -17.82 -13.51 -7.29
C LEU A 267 -18.04 -12.33 -6.37
N SER A 268 -18.04 -12.57 -5.06
CA SER A 268 -18.24 -11.52 -4.04
C SER A 268 -17.02 -11.41 -3.14
N ILE A 269 -16.63 -10.20 -2.77
CA ILE A 269 -15.65 -9.96 -1.70
C ILE A 269 -16.35 -9.28 -0.54
N THR A 270 -16.10 -9.77 0.67
CA THR A 270 -16.53 -9.15 1.91
C THR A 270 -15.32 -8.71 2.73
N ILE A 271 -15.32 -7.44 3.16
CA ILE A 271 -14.38 -6.88 4.12
C ILE A 271 -15.18 -6.65 5.40
N LEU A 272 -15.04 -7.53 6.37
CA LEU A 272 -15.78 -7.51 7.64
C LEU A 272 -14.93 -6.82 8.71
N HIS A 273 -15.40 -5.66 9.19
CA HIS A 273 -14.65 -4.82 10.11
C HIS A 273 -14.43 -5.49 11.48
N ALA A 274 -13.40 -5.05 12.18
CA ALA A 274 -12.98 -5.53 13.48
C ALA A 274 -14.15 -5.62 14.50
N GLY A 275 -14.33 -6.77 15.14
CA GLY A 275 -15.37 -6.98 16.14
C GLY A 275 -16.82 -7.00 15.61
N LYS A 276 -17.01 -6.99 14.29
CA LYS A 276 -18.33 -6.96 13.65
C LYS A 276 -18.77 -8.34 13.14
N GLN A 277 -20.01 -8.40 12.65
CA GLN A 277 -20.57 -9.62 12.06
C GLN A 277 -21.40 -9.30 10.81
N THR A 278 -21.44 -10.24 9.86
CA THR A 278 -22.33 -10.13 8.71
C THR A 278 -23.80 -10.29 9.14
N THR A 279 -24.72 -9.83 8.32
CA THR A 279 -26.14 -10.15 8.50
C THR A 279 -26.33 -11.66 8.25
N GLY A 280 -26.85 -12.39 9.26
CA GLY A 280 -27.16 -13.81 9.08
C GLY A 280 -28.34 -13.99 8.14
N HIS A 281 -28.22 -14.98 7.24
CA HIS A 281 -29.27 -15.30 6.26
C HIS A 281 -29.15 -16.74 5.76
N SER A 282 -30.14 -17.15 4.97
CA SER A 282 -30.09 -18.36 4.17
C SER A 282 -30.61 -18.04 2.76
N HIS A 283 -30.20 -18.80 1.77
CA HIS A 283 -30.60 -18.63 0.37
C HIS A 283 -30.65 -19.98 -0.37
N PRO A 284 -31.40 -20.08 -1.48
CA PRO A 284 -31.68 -21.35 -2.13
C PRO A 284 -30.52 -21.94 -2.95
N VAL A 285 -29.37 -21.27 -3.01
CA VAL A 285 -28.18 -21.71 -3.76
C VAL A 285 -27.06 -22.10 -2.84
N GLY A 286 -26.14 -22.95 -3.30
CA GLY A 286 -24.89 -23.22 -2.59
C GLY A 286 -23.92 -22.07 -2.73
N GLU A 287 -23.05 -21.89 -1.73
CA GLU A 287 -22.03 -20.86 -1.71
C GLU A 287 -20.70 -21.44 -1.21
N VAL A 288 -19.59 -20.98 -1.76
CA VAL A 288 -18.24 -21.36 -1.34
C VAL A 288 -17.52 -20.12 -0.84
N TYR A 289 -17.04 -20.16 0.39
CA TYR A 289 -16.17 -19.13 0.99
C TYR A 289 -14.71 -19.53 0.90
N PHE A 290 -13.87 -18.55 0.57
CA PHE A 290 -12.43 -18.63 0.69
C PHE A 290 -11.94 -17.44 1.52
N PHE A 291 -11.35 -17.72 2.68
CA PHE A 291 -10.84 -16.72 3.59
C PHE A 291 -9.46 -16.25 3.14
N ILE A 292 -9.32 -14.96 2.83
CA ILE A 292 -8.13 -14.35 2.23
C ILE A 292 -7.18 -13.83 3.29
N GLU A 293 -7.73 -13.10 4.29
CA GLU A 293 -6.95 -12.42 5.33
C GLU A 293 -7.74 -12.41 6.64
N GLY A 294 -7.02 -12.54 7.76
CA GLY A 294 -7.61 -12.44 9.09
C GLY A 294 -8.15 -13.77 9.61
N GLU A 295 -8.84 -13.70 10.73
CA GLU A 295 -9.51 -14.85 11.38
C GLU A 295 -10.81 -14.43 12.07
N GLY A 296 -11.71 -15.39 12.22
CA GLY A 296 -13.01 -15.18 12.86
C GLY A 296 -13.75 -16.50 13.10
N GLU A 297 -15.06 -16.43 13.09
CA GLU A 297 -15.94 -17.61 13.22
C GLU A 297 -16.99 -17.61 12.12
N LEU A 298 -17.24 -18.78 11.54
CA LEU A 298 -18.37 -19.05 10.66
C LEU A 298 -19.42 -19.83 11.45
N GLU A 299 -20.63 -19.29 11.50
CA GLU A 299 -21.82 -19.97 12.00
C GLU A 299 -22.59 -20.58 10.82
N THR A 300 -22.95 -21.86 10.94
CA THR A 300 -23.87 -22.56 10.06
C THR A 300 -24.90 -23.32 10.89
N ASN A 301 -26.21 -22.99 10.71
CA ASN A 301 -27.32 -23.61 11.46
C ASN A 301 -27.09 -23.66 12.98
N GLY A 302 -26.55 -22.58 13.56
CA GLY A 302 -26.27 -22.43 14.99
C GLY A 302 -24.95 -23.05 15.46
N ASN A 303 -24.22 -23.76 14.63
CA ASN A 303 -22.90 -24.30 14.94
C ASN A 303 -21.83 -23.30 14.51
N ARG A 304 -20.94 -22.94 15.41
CA ARG A 304 -19.81 -22.05 15.11
C ARG A 304 -18.50 -22.83 15.00
N ARG A 305 -17.71 -22.47 13.99
CA ARG A 305 -16.34 -22.95 13.82
C ARG A 305 -15.40 -21.82 13.53
N ARG A 306 -14.18 -21.89 14.02
CA ARG A 306 -13.10 -20.96 13.69
C ARG A 306 -12.77 -21.04 12.21
N VAL A 307 -12.52 -19.87 11.61
CA VAL A 307 -12.02 -19.71 10.24
C VAL A 307 -10.85 -18.75 10.23
N ARG A 308 -9.90 -18.96 9.31
CA ARG A 308 -8.70 -18.16 9.17
C ARG A 308 -8.23 -18.14 7.70
N GLU A 309 -7.22 -17.35 7.44
CA GLU A 309 -6.56 -17.28 6.12
C GLU A 309 -6.32 -18.67 5.52
N LYS A 310 -6.67 -18.84 4.24
CA LYS A 310 -6.61 -20.05 3.42
C LYS A 310 -7.67 -21.12 3.74
N ASP A 311 -8.52 -20.92 4.72
CA ASP A 311 -9.65 -21.85 4.93
C ASP A 311 -10.67 -21.71 3.80
N VAL A 312 -11.28 -22.86 3.46
CA VAL A 312 -12.42 -22.96 2.55
C VAL A 312 -13.64 -23.45 3.33
N ALA A 313 -14.78 -22.86 3.07
CA ALA A 313 -16.06 -23.30 3.63
C ALA A 313 -17.11 -23.40 2.54
N THR A 314 -17.92 -24.43 2.61
CA THR A 314 -19.09 -24.60 1.75
C THR A 314 -20.36 -24.37 2.58
N ILE A 315 -21.31 -23.65 2.01
CA ILE A 315 -22.64 -23.43 2.57
C ILE A 315 -23.63 -24.16 1.66
N ALA A 316 -24.42 -25.04 2.22
CA ALA A 316 -25.44 -25.77 1.46
C ALA A 316 -26.63 -24.85 1.12
N PRO A 317 -27.43 -25.16 0.07
CA PRO A 317 -28.68 -24.47 -0.19
C PRO A 317 -29.58 -24.45 1.04
N ASN A 318 -30.16 -23.27 1.36
CA ASN A 318 -31.02 -22.99 2.51
C ASN A 318 -30.36 -23.16 3.89
N GLU A 319 -29.07 -23.34 3.95
CA GLU A 319 -28.32 -23.37 5.22
C GLU A 319 -28.17 -21.95 5.77
N PHE A 320 -28.64 -21.71 7.00
CA PHE A 320 -28.38 -20.43 7.69
C PHE A 320 -26.91 -20.26 7.94
N HIS A 321 -26.38 -19.07 7.62
CA HIS A 321 -24.97 -18.78 7.85
C HIS A 321 -24.73 -17.32 8.21
N ARG A 322 -23.62 -17.08 8.95
CA ARG A 322 -23.13 -15.79 9.40
C ARG A 322 -21.66 -15.86 9.69
N VAL A 323 -20.91 -14.81 9.37
CA VAL A 323 -19.50 -14.68 9.71
C VAL A 323 -19.33 -13.64 10.82
N TYR A 324 -18.53 -13.97 11.83
CA TYR A 324 -18.14 -13.10 12.92
C TYR A 324 -16.65 -12.79 12.80
N ASN A 325 -16.31 -11.53 12.84
CA ASN A 325 -14.93 -11.11 13.04
C ASN A 325 -14.70 -10.94 14.54
N THR A 326 -13.96 -11.85 15.16
CA THR A 326 -13.70 -11.87 16.60
C THR A 326 -12.36 -11.20 16.96
N ARG A 327 -11.74 -10.52 15.99
CA ARG A 327 -10.43 -9.89 16.12
C ARG A 327 -10.53 -8.37 16.01
N ASP A 328 -9.41 -7.72 16.27
CA ASP A 328 -9.21 -6.27 16.22
C ASP A 328 -8.78 -5.74 14.84
N LYS A 329 -8.71 -6.61 13.84
CA LYS A 329 -8.40 -6.33 12.43
C LYS A 329 -9.53 -6.80 11.54
N ASP A 330 -9.61 -6.29 10.32
CA ASP A 330 -10.61 -6.72 9.35
C ASP A 330 -10.41 -8.20 8.95
N LEU A 331 -11.51 -8.89 8.70
CA LEU A 331 -11.55 -10.23 8.11
C LEU A 331 -12.01 -10.11 6.66
N VAL A 332 -11.19 -10.62 5.74
CA VAL A 332 -11.47 -10.56 4.29
C VAL A 332 -11.71 -11.96 3.75
N PHE A 333 -12.83 -12.14 3.08
CA PHE A 333 -13.15 -13.39 2.40
C PHE A 333 -13.84 -13.14 1.07
N ILE A 334 -13.66 -14.10 0.16
CA ILE A 334 -14.31 -14.15 -1.14
C ILE A 334 -15.37 -15.23 -1.08
N SER A 335 -16.51 -15.01 -1.73
CA SER A 335 -17.50 -16.04 -1.96
C SER A 335 -17.85 -16.19 -3.45
N VAL A 336 -18.23 -17.41 -3.84
CA VAL A 336 -18.73 -17.72 -5.17
C VAL A 336 -20.07 -18.44 -5.01
N PHE A 337 -21.09 -17.94 -5.69
CA PHE A 337 -22.45 -18.47 -5.65
C PHE A 337 -23.19 -18.20 -6.97
N GLU A 338 -24.29 -18.94 -7.19
CA GLU A 338 -25.21 -18.61 -8.27
C GLU A 338 -26.10 -17.44 -7.89
N LYS A 339 -26.39 -16.56 -8.85
CA LYS A 339 -27.26 -15.41 -8.64
C LYS A 339 -28.67 -15.89 -8.24
N TYR A 340 -29.19 -15.36 -7.16
CA TYR A 340 -30.54 -15.58 -6.65
C TYR A 340 -31.15 -14.25 -6.20
N GLY A 341 -32.43 -14.02 -6.55
CA GLY A 341 -33.11 -12.79 -6.17
C GLY A 341 -32.43 -11.51 -6.64
N GLU A 342 -32.95 -10.37 -6.24
CA GLU A 342 -32.26 -9.07 -6.35
C GLU A 342 -31.48 -8.82 -5.05
N ARG A 343 -30.16 -8.82 -5.11
CA ARG A 343 -29.32 -8.21 -4.06
C ARG A 343 -29.38 -6.71 -4.27
N GLY A 344 -30.10 -6.03 -3.37
CA GLY A 344 -30.26 -4.58 -3.35
C GLY A 344 -29.01 -3.85 -2.89
#